data_c6156af7a21a09c60b6e1cd0dc690605
#
_entry.id   c6156af7a21a09c60b6e1cd0dc690605
#
_cell.length_a   1.000
_cell.length_b   1.000
_cell.length_c   1.000
_cell.angle_alpha   90.00
_cell.angle_beta   90.00
_cell.angle_gamma   90.00
#
_symmetry.space_group_name_H-M   'P 1'
#
loop_
_entity.id
_entity.type
_entity.pdbx_description
1 polymer ?
#
loop_
_entity_poly.entity_id
_entity_poly.type
_entity_poly.pdbx_seq_one_letter_code
_entity_poly.pdbx_strand_id
1 'polypeptide(L)'
;MSDEQPKVMKIVDLAPSMAKTALLKSESYFDFDLPPYFDFAPLLEGIDKKLAGKPLAEVRETDPADCEGLNHIIFHSKDGKYAWRPQELIHPVIYVAMVDVLTAAHNWTLVQDHFTKCAANPQIECVSHPVISNSKQSDKAAQIMSWWLEMEQRSLELSLEYDHVIHTDIADCYGSIYTHTIAWALHGKNVAKSKEGKKNKGLLGNKLDRLISSSRHGQTNGIPQGSNLTNFIAEMVLGYADLQLTAAINNEGITDYKVLRYRDDYRIFSNNPADS
;
A
#
# COMPACT_ATOMS: atom_id res chain seq x y z
N MET A 1 -14.54 -16.87 29.53
CA MET A 1 -14.82 -16.10 28.30
C MET A 1 -13.73 -16.48 27.35
N SER A 2 -14.05 -17.21 26.28
CA SER A 2 -13.09 -17.60 25.26
C SER A 2 -12.66 -16.32 24.51
N ASP A 3 -11.42 -15.90 24.73
CA ASP A 3 -10.75 -14.87 23.92
C ASP A 3 -10.50 -15.43 22.52
N GLU A 4 -11.56 -15.56 21.71
CA GLU A 4 -11.37 -15.73 20.29
C GLU A 4 -10.81 -14.39 19.75
N GLN A 5 -9.53 -14.40 19.40
CA GLN A 5 -8.93 -13.27 18.69
C GLN A 5 -9.78 -12.96 17.45
N PRO A 6 -10.07 -11.68 17.18
CA PRO A 6 -10.85 -11.32 16.01
C PRO A 6 -10.16 -11.85 14.75
N LYS A 7 -10.86 -12.68 14.01
CA LYS A 7 -10.35 -13.23 12.75
C LYS A 7 -10.17 -12.09 11.75
N VAL A 8 -8.93 -11.73 11.50
CA VAL A 8 -8.56 -10.76 10.46
C VAL A 8 -8.33 -11.45 9.13
N MET A 9 -8.61 -10.76 8.04
CA MET A 9 -8.34 -11.22 6.69
C MET A 9 -7.56 -10.15 5.93
N LYS A 10 -6.51 -10.56 5.21
CA LYS A 10 -5.77 -9.65 4.34
C LYS A 10 -6.68 -9.21 3.18
N ILE A 11 -6.67 -7.93 2.84
CA ILE A 11 -7.50 -7.40 1.73
C ILE A 11 -7.17 -8.13 0.43
N VAL A 12 -5.90 -8.46 0.21
CA VAL A 12 -5.45 -9.16 -1.00
C VAL A 12 -6.06 -10.56 -1.17
N ASP A 13 -6.44 -11.23 -0.07
CA ASP A 13 -7.01 -12.58 -0.11
C ASP A 13 -8.53 -12.57 -0.43
N LEU A 14 -9.14 -11.40 -0.47
CA LEU A 14 -10.57 -11.25 -0.73
C LEU A 14 -10.90 -11.42 -2.22
N ALA A 15 -12.15 -11.82 -2.49
CA ALA A 15 -12.71 -11.70 -3.83
C ALA A 15 -12.77 -10.22 -4.28
N PRO A 16 -12.65 -9.91 -5.58
CA PRO A 16 -12.59 -8.54 -6.08
C PRO A 16 -13.71 -7.63 -5.55
N SER A 17 -14.95 -8.12 -5.51
CA SER A 17 -16.10 -7.36 -5.00
C SER A 17 -15.99 -7.07 -3.50
N MET A 18 -15.50 -8.02 -2.71
CA MET A 18 -15.28 -7.84 -1.28
C MET A 18 -14.14 -6.88 -1.01
N ALA A 19 -13.04 -6.97 -1.77
CA ALA A 19 -11.93 -6.03 -1.70
C ALA A 19 -12.37 -4.60 -2.04
N LYS A 20 -13.21 -4.44 -3.08
CA LYS A 20 -13.84 -3.15 -3.41
C LYS A 20 -14.64 -2.61 -2.24
N THR A 21 -15.54 -3.41 -1.66
CA THR A 21 -16.34 -3.01 -0.51
C THR A 21 -15.47 -2.61 0.68
N ALA A 22 -14.40 -3.37 0.96
CA ALA A 22 -13.47 -3.08 2.03
C ALA A 22 -12.76 -1.73 1.82
N LEU A 23 -12.26 -1.48 0.61
CA LEU A 23 -11.56 -0.23 0.26
C LEU A 23 -12.50 0.99 0.20
N LEU A 24 -13.80 0.81 -0.01
CA LEU A 24 -14.80 1.89 -0.01
C LEU A 24 -15.38 2.20 1.37
N LYS A 25 -14.95 1.52 2.43
CA LYS A 25 -15.32 1.91 3.81
C LYS A 25 -14.75 3.30 4.15
N SER A 26 -15.47 4.06 4.97
CA SER A 26 -15.01 5.37 5.46
C SER A 26 -13.64 5.29 6.11
N GLU A 27 -13.40 4.32 6.99
CA GLU A 27 -12.11 4.10 7.66
C GLU A 27 -10.98 3.60 6.75
N SER A 28 -11.29 3.12 5.53
CA SER A 28 -10.30 2.79 4.50
C SER A 28 -9.95 3.97 3.62
N TYR A 29 -10.88 4.92 3.47
CA TYR A 29 -10.68 6.11 2.67
C TYR A 29 -9.62 7.04 3.28
N PHE A 30 -9.60 7.12 4.61
CA PHE A 30 -8.46 7.69 5.33
C PHE A 30 -8.23 6.96 6.65
N ASP A 31 -6.95 6.80 7.03
CA ASP A 31 -6.50 5.98 8.15
C ASP A 31 -6.08 6.80 9.37
N PHE A 32 -6.27 8.11 9.37
CA PHE A 32 -5.99 9.01 10.48
C PHE A 32 -7.28 9.45 11.20
N ASP A 33 -7.14 9.93 12.44
CA ASP A 33 -8.29 10.26 13.28
C ASP A 33 -8.94 11.57 12.82
N LEU A 34 -10.18 11.47 12.37
CA LEU A 34 -11.08 12.63 12.19
C LEU A 34 -12.19 12.59 13.23
N PRO A 35 -12.80 13.75 13.49
CA PRO A 35 -13.98 13.79 14.35
C PRO A 35 -15.05 12.79 13.88
N PRO A 36 -15.75 12.08 14.80
CA PRO A 36 -16.65 10.97 14.47
C PRO A 36 -17.86 11.34 13.61
N TYR A 37 -18.13 12.63 13.43
CA TYR A 37 -19.20 13.09 12.53
C TYR A 37 -18.80 13.12 11.04
N PHE A 38 -17.53 12.88 10.71
CA PHE A 38 -17.11 12.66 9.33
C PHE A 38 -17.35 11.20 8.94
N ASP A 39 -18.43 10.97 8.21
CA ASP A 39 -18.72 9.69 7.58
C ASP A 39 -18.71 9.85 6.05
N PHE A 40 -17.74 9.25 5.40
CA PHE A 40 -17.59 9.32 3.95
C PHE A 40 -18.27 8.17 3.21
N ALA A 41 -18.77 7.13 3.91
CA ALA A 41 -19.37 5.98 3.27
C ALA A 41 -20.51 6.36 2.31
N PRO A 42 -21.49 7.21 2.68
CA PRO A 42 -22.56 7.61 1.77
C PRO A 42 -22.06 8.35 0.52
N LEU A 43 -21.00 9.16 0.67
CA LEU A 43 -20.38 9.89 -0.44
C LEU A 43 -19.70 8.91 -1.41
N LEU A 44 -18.86 8.01 -0.89
CA LEU A 44 -18.14 7.03 -1.71
C LEU A 44 -19.09 6.09 -2.45
N GLU A 45 -20.14 5.59 -1.76
CA GLU A 45 -21.19 4.78 -2.38
C GLU A 45 -21.96 5.53 -3.48
N GLY A 46 -22.27 6.81 -3.24
CA GLY A 46 -22.94 7.65 -4.23
C GLY A 46 -22.10 7.85 -5.49
N ILE A 47 -20.79 8.05 -5.32
CA ILE A 47 -19.84 8.18 -6.43
C ILE A 47 -19.70 6.85 -7.16
N ASP A 48 -19.54 5.73 -6.44
CA ASP A 48 -19.43 4.41 -7.04
C ASP A 48 -20.62 4.07 -7.92
N LYS A 49 -21.84 4.32 -7.44
CA LYS A 49 -23.08 4.16 -8.22
C LYS A 49 -23.11 5.05 -9.48
N LYS A 50 -22.57 6.28 -9.41
CA LYS A 50 -22.52 7.19 -10.56
C LYS A 50 -21.45 6.82 -11.58
N LEU A 51 -20.27 6.43 -11.12
CA LEU A 51 -19.20 5.96 -12.00
C LEU A 51 -19.57 4.62 -12.66
N ALA A 52 -20.24 3.72 -11.92
CA ALA A 52 -20.68 2.42 -12.41
C ALA A 52 -19.57 1.63 -13.13
N GLY A 53 -18.33 1.73 -12.65
CA GLY A 53 -17.15 1.11 -13.26
C GLY A 53 -16.64 1.76 -14.54
N LYS A 54 -17.20 2.90 -14.97
CA LYS A 54 -16.71 3.63 -16.15
C LYS A 54 -15.37 4.31 -15.82
N PRO A 55 -14.44 4.33 -16.77
CA PRO A 55 -13.21 5.09 -16.61
C PRO A 55 -13.48 6.56 -16.33
N LEU A 56 -12.75 7.15 -15.38
CA LEU A 56 -12.90 8.57 -15.05
C LEU A 56 -12.80 9.49 -16.28
N ALA A 57 -11.96 9.12 -17.24
CA ALA A 57 -11.78 9.89 -18.48
C ALA A 57 -13.05 10.00 -19.35
N GLU A 58 -14.03 9.10 -19.17
CA GLU A 58 -15.30 9.12 -19.92
C GLU A 58 -16.38 9.96 -19.25
N VAL A 59 -16.23 10.25 -17.96
CA VAL A 59 -17.26 10.94 -17.17
C VAL A 59 -16.83 12.34 -16.71
N ARG A 60 -15.57 12.70 -16.88
CA ARG A 60 -15.03 14.00 -16.52
C ARG A 60 -15.10 15.00 -17.65
N GLU A 61 -15.31 16.27 -17.33
CA GLU A 61 -15.22 17.39 -18.27
C GLU A 61 -13.78 17.94 -18.34
N THR A 62 -13.08 18.00 -17.21
CA THR A 62 -11.73 18.57 -17.09
C THR A 62 -10.73 17.51 -16.65
N ASP A 63 -9.47 17.61 -17.11
CA ASP A 63 -8.41 16.73 -16.61
C ASP A 63 -8.10 17.08 -15.14
N PRO A 64 -8.05 16.11 -14.22
CA PRO A 64 -7.67 16.38 -12.84
C PRO A 64 -6.33 17.13 -12.70
N ALA A 65 -5.39 16.94 -13.61
CA ALA A 65 -4.12 17.64 -13.61
C ALA A 65 -4.25 19.17 -13.79
N ASP A 66 -5.35 19.62 -14.40
CA ASP A 66 -5.65 21.03 -14.65
C ASP A 66 -6.51 21.66 -13.53
N CYS A 67 -6.88 20.87 -12.50
CA CYS A 67 -7.70 21.32 -11.38
C CYS A 67 -6.83 21.63 -10.16
N GLU A 68 -6.91 22.83 -9.61
CA GLU A 68 -6.21 23.19 -8.38
C GLU A 68 -6.87 22.60 -7.15
N GLY A 69 -6.07 22.20 -6.14
CA GLY A 69 -6.55 21.84 -4.81
C GLY A 69 -7.47 20.61 -4.77
N LEU A 70 -7.29 19.65 -5.68
CA LEU A 70 -8.11 18.45 -5.71
C LEU A 70 -8.01 17.63 -4.43
N ASN A 71 -6.78 17.34 -3.99
CA ASN A 71 -6.54 16.62 -2.76
C ASN A 71 -6.39 17.59 -1.60
N HIS A 72 -6.84 17.19 -0.42
CA HIS A 72 -6.74 18.01 0.77
C HIS A 72 -5.60 17.49 1.66
N ILE A 73 -4.62 18.35 1.97
CA ILE A 73 -3.47 18.00 2.80
C ILE A 73 -3.76 18.43 4.24
N ILE A 74 -3.64 17.49 5.17
CA ILE A 74 -3.76 17.69 6.61
C ILE A 74 -2.40 17.41 7.23
N PHE A 75 -1.89 18.33 8.02
CA PHE A 75 -0.62 18.14 8.71
C PHE A 75 -0.85 17.60 10.12
N HIS A 76 -0.31 16.42 10.40
CA HIS A 76 -0.25 15.84 11.72
C HIS A 76 1.09 16.09 12.38
N SER A 77 1.11 16.32 13.69
CA SER A 77 2.32 16.38 14.47
C SER A 77 2.96 14.98 14.53
N LYS A 78 4.23 14.88 14.18
CA LYS A 78 5.08 13.72 14.45
C LYS A 78 5.82 13.97 15.77
N ASP A 79 6.55 12.99 16.29
CA ASP A 79 7.25 13.00 17.60
C ASP A 79 8.31 14.12 17.80
N GLY A 80 8.18 15.24 17.16
CA GLY A 80 9.08 16.36 17.26
C GLY A 80 8.38 17.70 17.17
N LYS A 81 8.88 18.71 17.86
CA LYS A 81 8.28 20.05 17.97
C LYS A 81 7.92 20.69 16.60
N TYR A 82 8.65 20.34 15.54
CA TYR A 82 8.47 20.88 14.19
C TYR A 82 8.40 19.80 13.11
N ALA A 83 8.23 18.54 13.50
CA ALA A 83 8.10 17.44 12.55
C ALA A 83 6.63 17.26 12.15
N TRP A 84 6.31 17.59 10.91
CA TRP A 84 4.97 17.46 10.35
C TRP A 84 4.91 16.24 9.43
N ARG A 85 3.83 15.46 9.56
CA ARG A 85 3.50 14.39 8.62
C ARG A 85 2.32 14.86 7.77
N PRO A 86 2.52 15.10 6.46
CA PRO A 86 1.42 15.41 5.57
C PRO A 86 0.59 14.14 5.34
N GLN A 87 -0.70 14.23 5.63
CA GLN A 87 -1.70 13.23 5.28
C GLN A 87 -2.53 13.81 4.14
N GLU A 88 -2.76 13.03 3.10
CA GLU A 88 -3.41 13.52 1.89
C GLU A 88 -4.75 12.82 1.70
N LEU A 89 -5.83 13.56 1.90
CA LEU A 89 -7.18 13.12 1.59
C LEU A 89 -7.40 13.26 0.08
N ILE A 90 -7.37 12.13 -0.61
CA ILE A 90 -7.53 12.08 -2.06
C ILE A 90 -8.96 12.48 -2.44
N HIS A 91 -9.12 13.25 -3.53
CA HIS A 91 -10.45 13.61 -4.02
C HIS A 91 -11.33 12.35 -4.19
N PRO A 92 -12.54 12.30 -3.61
CA PRO A 92 -13.34 11.08 -3.52
C PRO A 92 -13.60 10.39 -4.87
N VAL A 93 -13.82 11.16 -5.94
CA VAL A 93 -14.04 10.62 -7.29
C VAL A 93 -12.79 9.91 -7.82
N ILE A 94 -11.61 10.46 -7.57
CA ILE A 94 -10.34 9.84 -7.98
C ILE A 94 -10.08 8.59 -7.15
N TYR A 95 -10.34 8.64 -5.85
CA TYR A 95 -10.23 7.49 -4.95
C TYR A 95 -11.10 6.32 -5.42
N VAL A 96 -12.39 6.54 -5.67
CA VAL A 96 -13.30 5.52 -6.17
C VAL A 96 -12.85 4.99 -7.53
N ALA A 97 -12.41 5.86 -8.44
CA ALA A 97 -11.88 5.44 -9.73
C ALA A 97 -10.62 4.54 -9.60
N MET A 98 -9.73 4.83 -8.63
CA MET A 98 -8.58 3.96 -8.34
C MET A 98 -9.02 2.61 -7.78
N VAL A 99 -9.99 2.60 -6.86
CA VAL A 99 -10.55 1.35 -6.30
C VAL A 99 -11.18 0.51 -7.41
N ASP A 100 -11.98 1.11 -8.30
CA ASP A 100 -12.60 0.42 -9.43
C ASP A 100 -11.59 -0.22 -10.37
N VAL A 101 -10.56 0.55 -10.73
CA VAL A 101 -9.48 0.06 -11.60
C VAL A 101 -8.71 -1.07 -10.94
N LEU A 102 -8.38 -0.93 -9.65
CA LEU A 102 -7.61 -1.91 -8.90
C LEU A 102 -8.39 -3.23 -8.74
N THR A 103 -9.67 -3.15 -8.35
CA THR A 103 -10.50 -4.29 -8.01
C THR A 103 -11.27 -4.89 -9.19
N ALA A 104 -11.07 -4.40 -10.43
CA ALA A 104 -11.58 -5.07 -11.62
C ALA A 104 -11.00 -6.50 -11.68
N ALA A 105 -11.84 -7.51 -11.93
CA ALA A 105 -11.49 -8.92 -11.75
C ALA A 105 -10.15 -9.32 -12.39
N HIS A 106 -9.92 -8.93 -13.65
CA HIS A 106 -8.67 -9.24 -14.35
C HIS A 106 -7.44 -8.51 -13.76
N ASN A 107 -7.61 -7.32 -13.21
CA ASN A 107 -6.56 -6.56 -12.53
C ASN A 107 -6.29 -7.14 -11.14
N TRP A 108 -7.35 -7.55 -10.45
CA TRP A 108 -7.23 -8.11 -9.10
C TRP A 108 -6.43 -9.40 -9.08
N THR A 109 -6.64 -10.28 -10.06
CA THR A 109 -5.80 -11.48 -10.23
C THR A 109 -4.32 -11.12 -10.39
N LEU A 110 -3.99 -10.13 -11.23
CA LEU A 110 -2.61 -9.66 -11.39
C LEU A 110 -2.02 -9.15 -10.07
N VAL A 111 -2.81 -8.46 -9.26
CA VAL A 111 -2.40 -7.97 -7.94
C VAL A 111 -2.15 -9.14 -6.99
N GLN A 112 -3.06 -10.12 -6.94
CA GLN A 112 -2.91 -11.32 -6.11
C GLN A 112 -1.66 -12.13 -6.50
N ASP A 113 -1.40 -12.31 -7.79
CA ASP A 113 -0.20 -12.97 -8.29
C ASP A 113 1.08 -12.25 -7.86
N HIS A 114 1.06 -10.91 -7.90
CA HIS A 114 2.18 -10.11 -7.43
C HIS A 114 2.46 -10.31 -5.94
N PHE A 115 1.44 -10.22 -5.08
CA PHE A 115 1.59 -10.44 -3.65
C PHE A 115 2.02 -11.88 -3.32
N THR A 116 1.49 -12.87 -4.03
CA THR A 116 1.91 -14.28 -3.91
C THR A 116 3.39 -14.44 -4.22
N LYS A 117 3.86 -13.78 -5.28
CA LYS A 117 5.28 -13.77 -5.63
C LYS A 117 6.14 -13.10 -4.56
N CYS A 118 5.69 -11.99 -3.98
CA CYS A 118 6.41 -11.32 -2.89
C CYS A 118 6.44 -12.17 -1.63
N ALA A 119 5.33 -12.82 -1.27
CA ALA A 119 5.24 -13.71 -0.11
C ALA A 119 6.11 -14.97 -0.24
N ALA A 120 6.46 -15.37 -1.47
CA ALA A 120 7.41 -16.47 -1.72
C ALA A 120 8.89 -16.07 -1.52
N ASN A 121 9.19 -14.83 -1.14
CA ASN A 121 10.55 -14.40 -0.84
C ASN A 121 11.08 -15.14 0.39
N PRO A 122 12.17 -15.91 0.29
CA PRO A 122 12.65 -16.71 1.40
C PRO A 122 13.36 -15.88 2.47
N GLN A 123 13.76 -14.65 2.18
CA GLN A 123 14.59 -13.83 3.07
C GLN A 123 13.83 -12.68 3.72
N ILE A 124 12.83 -12.14 3.06
CA ILE A 124 12.08 -10.96 3.56
C ILE A 124 10.61 -11.34 3.77
N GLU A 125 10.14 -11.18 5.00
CA GLU A 125 8.78 -11.43 5.43
C GLU A 125 8.08 -10.10 5.71
N CYS A 126 6.99 -9.81 5.01
CA CYS A 126 6.18 -8.62 5.21
C CYS A 126 5.00 -8.93 6.13
N VAL A 127 4.85 -8.17 7.22
CA VAL A 127 3.77 -8.31 8.20
C VAL A 127 2.76 -7.14 8.17
N SER A 128 2.92 -6.19 7.25
CA SER A 128 2.11 -4.95 7.19
C SER A 128 1.00 -4.95 6.13
N HIS A 129 0.59 -6.13 5.65
CA HIS A 129 -0.52 -6.18 4.69
C HIS A 129 -1.80 -5.58 5.27
N PRO A 130 -2.50 -4.69 4.54
CA PRO A 130 -3.79 -4.19 4.98
C PRO A 130 -4.80 -5.32 5.20
N VAL A 131 -5.45 -5.29 6.37
CA VAL A 131 -6.43 -6.30 6.80
C VAL A 131 -7.78 -5.68 7.07
N ILE A 132 -8.82 -6.50 7.03
CA ILE A 132 -10.15 -6.19 7.52
C ILE A 132 -10.52 -7.12 8.68
N SER A 133 -11.36 -6.64 9.57
CA SER A 133 -11.90 -7.42 10.68
C SER A 133 -13.31 -7.91 10.39
N ASN A 134 -13.60 -9.15 10.78
CA ASN A 134 -14.96 -9.70 10.78
C ASN A 134 -15.72 -9.34 12.06
N SER A 135 -15.10 -8.65 13.02
CA SER A 135 -15.72 -8.26 14.27
C SER A 135 -16.40 -6.89 14.16
N LYS A 136 -17.13 -6.51 15.22
CA LYS A 136 -17.67 -5.15 15.38
C LYS A 136 -16.60 -4.10 15.71
N GLN A 137 -15.35 -4.52 15.86
CA GLN A 137 -14.22 -3.60 16.05
C GLN A 137 -13.91 -2.88 14.73
N SER A 138 -13.34 -1.68 14.84
CA SER A 138 -12.86 -1.00 13.65
C SER A 138 -11.74 -1.81 12.99
N ASP A 139 -11.70 -1.81 11.66
CA ASP A 139 -10.63 -2.47 10.90
C ASP A 139 -9.25 -1.91 11.32
N LYS A 140 -9.16 -0.62 11.66
CA LYS A 140 -7.94 0.04 12.16
C LYS A 140 -7.43 -0.60 13.45
N ALA A 141 -8.30 -0.81 14.45
CA ALA A 141 -7.89 -1.41 15.73
C ALA A 141 -7.45 -2.87 15.53
N ALA A 142 -8.19 -3.63 14.72
CA ALA A 142 -7.84 -5.01 14.39
C ALA A 142 -6.52 -5.09 13.61
N GLN A 143 -6.27 -4.16 12.70
CA GLN A 143 -5.06 -4.05 11.91
C GLN A 143 -3.83 -3.76 12.77
N ILE A 144 -3.91 -2.78 13.67
CA ILE A 144 -2.82 -2.43 14.59
C ILE A 144 -2.48 -3.63 15.48
N MET A 145 -3.50 -4.30 16.03
CA MET A 145 -3.29 -5.46 16.90
C MET A 145 -2.66 -6.63 16.15
N SER A 146 -3.14 -6.96 14.96
CA SER A 146 -2.60 -8.03 14.12
C SER A 146 -1.13 -7.77 13.78
N TRP A 147 -0.81 -6.58 13.32
CA TRP A 147 0.56 -6.23 12.95
C TRP A 147 1.51 -6.25 14.15
N TRP A 148 1.08 -5.70 15.26
CA TRP A 148 1.91 -5.68 16.47
C TRP A 148 2.22 -7.10 16.95
N LEU A 149 1.21 -7.97 16.99
CA LEU A 149 1.40 -9.37 17.38
C LEU A 149 2.30 -10.13 16.42
N GLU A 150 2.06 -10.01 15.12
CA GLU A 150 2.89 -10.67 14.10
C GLU A 150 4.34 -10.17 14.15
N MET A 151 4.55 -8.85 14.26
CA MET A 151 5.88 -8.24 14.30
C MET A 151 6.67 -8.67 15.53
N GLU A 152 6.06 -8.58 16.74
CA GLU A 152 6.73 -8.92 17.98
C GLU A 152 6.96 -10.43 18.13
N GLN A 153 5.95 -11.25 17.85
CA GLN A 153 6.09 -12.70 17.93
C GLN A 153 7.15 -13.20 16.97
N ARG A 154 7.10 -12.74 15.72
CA ARG A 154 8.07 -13.17 14.70
C ARG A 154 9.48 -12.67 14.99
N SER A 155 9.61 -11.46 15.55
CA SER A 155 10.92 -10.95 16.00
C SER A 155 11.52 -11.79 17.13
N LEU A 156 10.70 -12.23 18.09
CA LEU A 156 11.17 -13.13 19.15
C LEU A 156 11.64 -14.48 18.60
N GLU A 157 10.87 -15.07 17.69
CA GLU A 157 11.26 -16.32 17.03
C GLU A 157 12.62 -16.19 16.31
N LEU A 158 12.79 -15.14 15.51
CA LEU A 158 14.02 -14.88 14.77
C LEU A 158 15.21 -14.58 15.70
N SER A 159 14.97 -13.93 16.85
CA SER A 159 16.00 -13.67 17.86
C SER A 159 16.51 -14.93 18.57
N LEU A 160 15.83 -16.07 18.41
CA LEU A 160 16.34 -17.36 18.88
C LEU A 160 17.27 -18.05 17.85
N GLU A 161 17.20 -17.62 16.58
CA GLU A 161 17.96 -18.18 15.47
C GLU A 161 19.17 -17.32 15.09
N TYR A 162 19.09 -16.01 15.34
CA TYR A 162 20.08 -15.02 14.93
C TYR A 162 20.63 -14.22 16.10
N ASP A 163 21.95 -14.02 16.15
CA ASP A 163 22.66 -13.33 17.24
C ASP A 163 22.57 -11.79 17.15
N HIS A 164 22.32 -11.25 15.96
CA HIS A 164 22.33 -9.82 15.72
C HIS A 164 21.02 -9.36 15.07
N VAL A 165 20.52 -8.18 15.50
CA VAL A 165 19.38 -7.49 14.87
C VAL A 165 19.72 -6.04 14.65
N ILE A 166 19.43 -5.56 13.42
CA ILE A 166 19.53 -4.15 13.05
C ILE A 166 18.14 -3.62 12.71
N HIS A 167 17.82 -2.45 13.25
CA HIS A 167 16.62 -1.71 12.94
C HIS A 167 16.97 -0.57 11.99
N THR A 168 16.29 -0.48 10.87
CA THR A 168 16.41 0.60 9.91
C THR A 168 15.06 0.92 9.29
N ASP A 169 14.93 2.09 8.65
CA ASP A 169 13.70 2.52 8.01
C ASP A 169 13.97 3.20 6.67
N ILE A 170 12.94 3.27 5.83
CA ILE A 170 12.99 4.06 4.58
C ILE A 170 12.52 5.47 4.90
N ALA A 171 13.46 6.42 4.89
CA ALA A 171 13.14 7.82 5.12
C ALA A 171 12.16 8.35 4.07
N ASP A 172 11.09 9.02 4.54
CA ASP A 172 10.03 9.59 3.70
C ASP A 172 9.50 8.59 2.64
N CYS A 173 9.15 7.39 3.08
CA CYS A 173 8.80 6.27 2.19
C CYS A 173 7.75 6.67 1.13
N TYR A 174 6.60 7.21 1.55
CA TYR A 174 5.52 7.60 0.62
C TYR A 174 5.95 8.74 -0.32
N GLY A 175 6.70 9.71 0.17
CA GLY A 175 7.26 10.79 -0.63
C GLY A 175 8.35 10.33 -1.61
N SER A 176 9.00 9.21 -1.32
CA SER A 176 10.08 8.63 -2.13
C SER A 176 9.60 7.63 -3.19
N ILE A 177 8.36 7.13 -3.12
CA ILE A 177 7.80 6.22 -4.12
C ILE A 177 7.45 6.99 -5.40
N TYR A 178 8.15 6.73 -6.50
CA TYR A 178 7.75 7.25 -7.81
C TYR A 178 6.52 6.50 -8.33
N THR A 179 5.50 7.21 -8.79
CA THR A 179 4.21 6.64 -9.20
C THR A 179 4.34 5.59 -10.32
N HIS A 180 5.28 5.79 -11.25
CA HIS A 180 5.55 4.83 -12.31
C HIS A 180 6.22 3.52 -11.82
N THR A 181 6.73 3.45 -10.58
CA THR A 181 7.24 2.19 -10.00
C THR A 181 6.11 1.19 -9.75
N ILE A 182 4.86 1.64 -9.64
CA ILE A 182 3.67 0.78 -9.59
C ILE A 182 3.61 -0.12 -10.83
N ALA A 183 3.90 0.45 -12.01
CA ALA A 183 3.94 -0.33 -13.23
C ALA A 183 5.12 -1.32 -13.27
N TRP A 184 6.26 -0.98 -12.64
CA TRP A 184 7.39 -1.91 -12.55
C TRP A 184 7.08 -3.10 -11.64
N ALA A 185 6.42 -2.83 -10.51
CA ALA A 185 6.01 -3.86 -9.57
C ALA A 185 5.06 -4.88 -10.22
N LEU A 186 4.03 -4.40 -10.92
CA LEU A 186 2.98 -5.24 -11.47
C LEU A 186 3.33 -5.90 -12.81
N HIS A 187 4.11 -5.24 -13.66
CA HIS A 187 4.37 -5.70 -15.04
C HIS A 187 5.84 -6.01 -15.33
N GLY A 188 6.72 -5.79 -14.36
CA GLY A 188 8.16 -5.89 -14.52
C GLY A 188 8.79 -4.64 -15.15
N LYS A 189 9.97 -4.24 -14.64
CA LYS A 189 10.66 -2.99 -15.01
C LYS A 189 10.96 -2.90 -16.52
N ASN A 190 11.36 -4.03 -17.13
CA ASN A 190 11.71 -4.05 -18.56
C ASN A 190 10.49 -3.80 -19.45
N VAL A 191 9.35 -4.45 -19.13
CA VAL A 191 8.09 -4.24 -19.84
C VAL A 191 7.60 -2.81 -19.67
N ALA A 192 7.51 -2.34 -18.40
CA ALA A 192 7.00 -1.01 -18.09
C ALA A 192 7.87 0.12 -18.70
N LYS A 193 9.20 -0.07 -18.79
CA LYS A 193 10.13 0.91 -19.36
C LYS A 193 10.26 0.83 -20.88
N SER A 194 9.74 -0.20 -21.54
CA SER A 194 9.76 -0.31 -22.99
C SER A 194 8.99 0.86 -23.64
N LYS A 195 9.25 1.12 -24.90
CA LYS A 195 8.57 2.19 -25.67
C LYS A 195 7.06 1.94 -25.76
N GLU A 196 6.69 0.68 -25.93
CA GLU A 196 5.30 0.21 -25.99
C GLU A 196 4.66 0.24 -24.59
N GLY A 197 5.37 -0.25 -23.56
CA GLY A 197 4.89 -0.29 -22.18
C GLY A 197 4.55 1.08 -21.63
N LYS A 198 5.42 2.08 -21.82
CA LYS A 198 5.16 3.48 -21.41
C LYS A 198 3.91 4.09 -22.04
N LYS A 199 3.58 3.70 -23.28
CA LYS A 199 2.42 4.21 -24.02
C LYS A 199 1.15 3.41 -23.76
N ASN A 200 1.27 2.23 -23.16
CA ASN A 200 0.14 1.34 -22.94
C ASN A 200 -0.74 1.80 -21.78
N LYS A 201 -1.81 2.53 -22.13
CA LYS A 201 -2.83 2.99 -21.17
C LYS A 201 -3.67 1.85 -20.58
N GLY A 202 -3.56 0.64 -21.10
CA GLY A 202 -4.27 -0.56 -20.63
C GLY A 202 -3.62 -1.19 -19.40
N LEU A 203 -2.32 -0.99 -19.18
CA LEU A 203 -1.61 -1.55 -18.03
C LEU A 203 -2.14 -0.97 -16.73
N LEU A 204 -2.44 -1.85 -15.76
CA LEU A 204 -2.95 -1.45 -14.44
C LEU A 204 -2.04 -0.43 -13.77
N GLY A 205 -0.73 -0.69 -13.75
CA GLY A 205 0.23 0.22 -13.12
C GLY A 205 0.23 1.61 -13.75
N ASN A 206 0.09 1.72 -15.07
CA ASN A 206 0.00 3.02 -15.76
C ASN A 206 -1.34 3.73 -15.50
N LYS A 207 -2.44 2.99 -15.30
CA LYS A 207 -3.73 3.58 -14.91
C LYS A 207 -3.65 4.19 -13.51
N LEU A 208 -3.09 3.46 -12.55
CA LEU A 208 -2.90 3.93 -11.17
C LEU A 208 -1.93 5.11 -11.13
N ASP A 209 -0.77 5.01 -11.80
CA ASP A 209 0.20 6.10 -11.95
C ASP A 209 -0.49 7.37 -12.43
N ARG A 210 -1.28 7.28 -13.52
CA ARG A 210 -1.97 8.43 -14.08
C ARG A 210 -3.02 9.02 -13.12
N LEU A 211 -3.80 8.20 -12.42
CA LEU A 211 -4.81 8.69 -11.48
C LEU A 211 -4.15 9.41 -10.30
N ILE A 212 -3.05 8.86 -9.76
CA ILE A 212 -2.30 9.47 -8.66
C ILE A 212 -1.62 10.77 -9.14
N SER A 213 -0.85 10.72 -10.22
CA SER A 213 -0.10 11.88 -10.69
C SER A 213 -1.03 13.02 -11.13
N SER A 214 -2.14 12.71 -11.84
CA SER A 214 -3.09 13.74 -12.27
C SER A 214 -3.80 14.42 -11.09
N SER A 215 -4.03 13.73 -9.96
CA SER A 215 -4.59 14.34 -8.75
C SER A 215 -3.61 15.30 -8.06
N ARG A 216 -2.35 15.31 -8.47
CA ARG A 216 -1.25 16.10 -7.90
C ARG A 216 -0.54 16.93 -8.98
N HIS A 217 -1.29 17.54 -9.90
CA HIS A 217 -0.76 18.39 -11.00
C HIS A 217 0.31 17.71 -11.87
N GLY A 218 0.19 16.41 -12.10
CA GLY A 218 1.16 15.66 -12.87
C GLY A 218 2.44 15.28 -12.13
N GLN A 219 2.52 15.51 -10.82
CA GLN A 219 3.67 15.09 -10.03
C GLN A 219 3.76 13.57 -9.96
N THR A 220 4.94 13.05 -10.28
CA THR A 220 5.24 11.61 -10.24
C THR A 220 6.12 11.22 -9.05
N ASN A 221 6.57 12.19 -8.27
CA ASN A 221 7.36 11.97 -7.06
C ASN A 221 6.44 11.91 -5.85
N GLY A 222 6.45 10.80 -5.17
CA GLY A 222 5.60 10.50 -4.04
C GLY A 222 4.21 9.99 -4.42
N ILE A 223 3.63 9.21 -3.52
CA ILE A 223 2.22 8.81 -3.53
C ILE A 223 1.52 9.42 -2.31
N PRO A 224 0.19 9.66 -2.37
CA PRO A 224 -0.55 10.15 -1.22
C PRO A 224 -0.39 9.22 -0.01
N GLN A 225 -0.28 9.79 1.19
CA GLN A 225 -0.30 9.05 2.45
C GLN A 225 -1.60 9.33 3.20
N GLY A 226 -2.24 8.30 3.78
CA GLY A 226 -3.40 8.48 4.65
C GLY A 226 -4.65 7.71 4.25
N SER A 227 -4.52 6.64 3.43
CA SER A 227 -5.63 5.73 3.13
C SER A 227 -5.15 4.28 3.03
N ASN A 228 -6.05 3.33 3.30
CA ASN A 228 -5.73 1.91 3.11
C ASN A 228 -5.44 1.55 1.64
N LEU A 229 -6.05 2.27 0.69
CA LEU A 229 -5.76 2.10 -0.73
C LEU A 229 -4.30 2.44 -1.06
N THR A 230 -3.81 3.59 -0.58
CA THR A 230 -2.41 4.00 -0.83
C THR A 230 -1.43 3.17 -0.03
N ASN A 231 -1.79 2.72 1.18
CA ASN A 231 -1.01 1.74 1.93
C ASN A 231 -0.88 0.43 1.14
N PHE A 232 -1.97 -0.05 0.53
CA PHE A 232 -1.97 -1.24 -0.31
C PHE A 232 -1.10 -1.07 -1.56
N ILE A 233 -1.15 0.10 -2.21
CA ILE A 233 -0.29 0.45 -3.35
C ILE A 233 1.18 0.54 -2.93
N ALA A 234 1.47 1.13 -1.77
CA ALA A 234 2.83 1.17 -1.21
C ALA A 234 3.38 -0.24 -0.99
N GLU A 235 2.58 -1.14 -0.41
CA GLU A 235 2.98 -2.54 -0.20
C GLU A 235 3.28 -3.28 -1.52
N MET A 236 2.56 -3.01 -2.60
CA MET A 236 2.91 -3.56 -3.92
C MET A 236 4.30 -3.12 -4.39
N VAL A 237 4.64 -1.85 -4.20
CA VAL A 237 5.95 -1.31 -4.60
C VAL A 237 7.05 -1.79 -3.68
N LEU A 238 6.81 -1.81 -2.37
CA LEU A 238 7.77 -2.29 -1.38
C LEU A 238 8.05 -3.78 -1.55
N GLY A 239 7.02 -4.62 -1.80
CA GLY A 239 7.21 -6.03 -2.10
C GLY A 239 8.08 -6.27 -3.36
N TYR A 240 7.91 -5.43 -4.38
CA TYR A 240 8.82 -5.46 -5.53
C TYR A 240 10.25 -5.05 -5.14
N ALA A 241 10.42 -4.02 -4.31
CA ALA A 241 11.72 -3.60 -3.81
C ALA A 241 12.39 -4.70 -2.98
N ASP A 242 11.64 -5.40 -2.12
CA ASP A 242 12.11 -6.53 -1.33
C ASP A 242 12.69 -7.66 -2.22
N LEU A 243 12.00 -7.99 -3.32
CA LEU A 243 12.50 -8.98 -4.27
C LEU A 243 13.82 -8.54 -4.94
N GLN A 244 13.96 -7.24 -5.26
CA GLN A 244 15.19 -6.71 -5.83
C GLN A 244 16.32 -6.66 -4.79
N LEU A 245 16.00 -6.29 -3.54
CA LEU A 245 16.94 -6.27 -2.44
C LEU A 245 17.49 -7.67 -2.16
N THR A 246 16.61 -8.67 -2.03
CA THR A 246 17.03 -10.07 -1.85
C THR A 246 17.94 -10.54 -2.98
N ALA A 247 17.60 -10.23 -4.23
CA ALA A 247 18.44 -10.59 -5.37
C ALA A 247 19.82 -9.89 -5.32
N ALA A 248 19.87 -8.63 -4.92
CA ALA A 248 21.13 -7.87 -4.80
C ALA A 248 22.02 -8.44 -3.69
N ILE A 249 21.46 -8.69 -2.50
CA ILE A 249 22.19 -9.24 -1.35
C ILE A 249 22.72 -10.65 -1.68
N ASN A 250 21.91 -11.51 -2.30
CA ASN A 250 22.32 -12.86 -2.69
C ASN A 250 23.45 -12.83 -3.74
N ASN A 251 23.49 -11.84 -4.63
CA ASN A 251 24.57 -11.68 -5.61
C ASN A 251 25.91 -11.32 -4.95
N GLU A 252 25.89 -10.69 -3.76
CA GLU A 252 27.09 -10.45 -2.94
C GLU A 252 27.50 -11.67 -2.13
N GLY A 253 26.77 -12.79 -2.24
CA GLY A 253 27.06 -14.06 -1.56
C GLY A 253 26.55 -14.13 -0.12
N ILE A 254 25.78 -13.14 0.33
CA ILE A 254 25.18 -13.09 1.66
C ILE A 254 23.86 -13.87 1.61
N THR A 255 23.76 -14.95 2.38
CA THR A 255 22.56 -15.81 2.40
C THR A 255 22.04 -16.12 3.79
N ASP A 256 22.84 -15.91 4.85
CA ASP A 256 22.46 -16.17 6.25
C ASP A 256 21.90 -14.91 6.91
N TYR A 257 20.71 -14.51 6.46
CA TYR A 257 19.97 -13.40 7.04
C TYR A 257 18.47 -13.61 6.90
N LYS A 258 17.70 -12.90 7.72
CA LYS A 258 16.25 -12.74 7.60
C LYS A 258 15.90 -11.28 7.80
N VAL A 259 14.86 -10.84 7.12
CA VAL A 259 14.32 -9.48 7.27
C VAL A 259 12.84 -9.58 7.61
N LEU A 260 12.44 -8.89 8.65
CA LEU A 260 11.04 -8.70 8.99
C LEU A 260 10.69 -7.25 8.67
N ARG A 261 9.72 -7.04 7.77
CA ARG A 261 9.33 -5.70 7.33
C ARG A 261 7.92 -5.35 7.78
N TYR A 262 7.81 -4.19 8.40
CA TYR A 262 6.56 -3.52 8.71
C TYR A 262 6.51 -2.16 8.02
N ARG A 263 5.80 -2.06 6.87
CA ARG A 263 5.81 -0.88 6.00
C ARG A 263 7.24 -0.48 5.61
N ASP A 264 7.67 0.69 6.06
CA ASP A 264 9.00 1.28 5.88
C ASP A 264 10.04 0.84 6.91
N ASP A 265 9.60 0.19 8.01
CA ASP A 265 10.48 -0.32 9.06
C ASP A 265 11.01 -1.72 8.73
N TYR A 266 12.32 -1.91 8.82
CA TYR A 266 13.01 -3.17 8.59
C TYR A 266 13.76 -3.62 9.84
N ARG A 267 13.55 -4.87 10.25
CA ARG A 267 14.38 -5.58 11.24
C ARG A 267 15.19 -6.63 10.51
N ILE A 268 16.50 -6.44 10.45
CA ILE A 268 17.43 -7.33 9.76
C ILE A 268 18.11 -8.20 10.80
N PHE A 269 17.99 -9.51 10.65
CA PHE A 269 18.55 -10.53 11.52
C PHE A 269 19.69 -11.23 10.80
N SER A 270 20.85 -11.38 11.46
CA SER A 270 22.02 -12.05 10.90
C SER A 270 22.87 -12.67 12.01
N ASN A 271 23.63 -13.72 11.69
CA ASN A 271 24.64 -14.29 12.58
C ASN A 271 26.02 -13.67 12.37
N ASN A 272 26.21 -12.90 11.31
CA ASN A 272 27.46 -12.22 11.02
C ASN A 272 27.26 -10.67 11.11
N PRO A 273 27.88 -10.00 12.08
CA PRO A 273 27.74 -8.53 12.22
C PRO A 273 28.31 -7.75 11.04
N ALA A 274 29.15 -8.35 10.20
CA ALA A 274 29.69 -7.70 9.00
C ALA A 274 28.69 -7.73 7.81
N ASP A 275 27.68 -8.59 7.88
CA ASP A 275 26.64 -8.72 6.83
C ASP A 275 25.37 -7.90 7.17
N SER A 276 25.40 -7.20 8.31
CA SER A 276 24.25 -6.48 8.86
C SER A 276 24.26 -5.00 8.50
#